data_e08d17d3e6306014aa4ccb99cd4f2dfd
#
_entry.id   e08d17d3e6306014aa4ccb99cd4f2dfd
#
_cell.length_a   1.000
_cell.length_b   1.000
_cell.length_c   1.000
_cell.angle_alpha   90.00
_cell.angle_beta   90.00
_cell.angle_gamma   90.00
#
_symmetry.space_group_name_H-M   'P 1'
#
loop_
_entity.id
_entity.type
_entity.pdbx_description
1 polymer ?
#
loop_
_entity_poly.entity_id
_entity_poly.type
_entity_poly.pdbx_seq_one_letter_code
_entity_poly.pdbx_strand_id
1 'polypeptide(L)'
;EKDLAPLGVQMVHHLPGVGANLQDHLEVYVQYKCKQPVTQQPSLKFWKRPWIGFLWLFFRTGPGATNHFEAGGFTRSNDEVAYPNLMYHFLPLAIRYDGSTSKGDMPTGHGYQVHVGPMYSESKGTVRITSRNPNDKPAIRFNYLSTERDRREWIETIRLTRSILNQQAFAPFNGGEISPGDRVQTDEEIMDWVARDAETALHPAGTAKMGRDAMAVIDPSSMSVHGTEGLRVVDASVLPVITNGNIYAPTMMVAERASDLILGNELLPAADSAPFLASDNV
;
A
#
# COMPACT_ATOMS: atom_id res chain seq x y z
N GLU A 1 -12.49 -10.31 24.54
CA GLU A 1 -12.22 -10.81 25.90
C GLU A 1 -10.73 -11.08 26.08
N LYS A 2 -10.08 -11.82 25.18
CA LYS A 2 -8.68 -12.23 25.30
C LYS A 2 -7.69 -11.06 25.46
N ASP A 3 -7.98 -9.89 24.88
CA ASP A 3 -7.10 -8.74 24.89
C ASP A 3 -7.37 -7.80 26.08
N LEU A 4 -8.61 -7.73 26.56
CA LEU A 4 -9.01 -6.78 27.60
C LEU A 4 -8.94 -7.38 29.01
N ALA A 5 -9.32 -8.64 29.18
CA ALA A 5 -9.36 -9.29 30.49
C ALA A 5 -7.99 -9.36 31.21
N PRO A 6 -6.87 -9.69 30.52
CA PRO A 6 -5.54 -9.67 31.14
C PRO A 6 -5.11 -8.28 31.62
N LEU A 7 -5.66 -7.23 31.03
CA LEU A 7 -5.39 -5.85 31.38
C LEU A 7 -6.34 -5.30 32.46
N GLY A 8 -7.29 -6.12 32.93
CA GLY A 8 -8.32 -5.68 33.89
C GLY A 8 -9.26 -4.60 33.33
N VAL A 9 -9.44 -4.55 32.01
CA VAL A 9 -10.39 -3.65 31.35
C VAL A 9 -11.75 -4.35 31.29
N GLN A 10 -12.78 -3.69 31.81
CA GLN A 10 -14.14 -4.21 31.76
C GLN A 10 -14.65 -4.20 30.33
N MET A 11 -15.12 -5.34 29.86
CA MET A 11 -15.72 -5.49 28.54
C MET A 11 -17.20 -5.07 28.58
N VAL A 12 -17.57 -4.13 27.71
CA VAL A 12 -18.97 -3.70 27.54
C VAL A 12 -19.69 -4.62 26.55
N HIS A 13 -19.05 -4.92 25.43
CA HIS A 13 -19.60 -5.80 24.39
C HIS A 13 -18.48 -6.64 23.75
N HIS A 14 -18.78 -7.88 23.40
CA HIS A 14 -17.80 -8.78 22.78
C HIS A 14 -17.90 -8.73 21.26
N LEU A 15 -16.88 -8.16 20.63
CA LEU A 15 -16.71 -8.14 19.17
C LEU A 15 -15.35 -8.77 18.81
N PRO A 16 -15.34 -10.04 18.42
CA PRO A 16 -14.08 -10.77 18.16
C PRO A 16 -13.28 -10.22 16.97
N GLY A 17 -13.94 -9.50 16.07
CA GLY A 17 -13.33 -8.89 14.89
C GLY A 17 -12.51 -7.63 15.16
N VAL A 18 -12.65 -7.00 16.33
CA VAL A 18 -11.86 -5.80 16.65
C VAL A 18 -10.37 -6.11 16.65
N GLY A 19 -9.62 -5.40 15.81
CA GLY A 19 -8.18 -5.58 15.65
C GLY A 19 -7.78 -6.86 14.91
N ALA A 20 -8.73 -7.65 14.39
CA ALA A 20 -8.47 -8.75 13.46
C ALA A 20 -8.54 -8.27 12.01
N ASN A 21 -8.21 -9.15 11.05
CA ASN A 21 -8.33 -8.89 9.62
C ASN A 21 -7.47 -7.72 9.12
N LEU A 22 -6.36 -7.39 9.81
CA LEU A 22 -5.44 -6.38 9.30
C LEU A 22 -4.92 -6.78 7.93
N GLN A 23 -5.13 -5.93 6.94
CA GLN A 23 -4.68 -6.08 5.58
C GLN A 23 -3.87 -4.85 5.18
N ASP A 24 -2.95 -5.01 4.24
CA ASP A 24 -2.12 -3.92 3.75
C ASP A 24 -1.58 -4.30 2.36
N HIS A 25 -1.18 -3.29 1.59
CA HIS A 25 -0.37 -3.49 0.41
C HIS A 25 1.11 -3.47 0.81
N LEU A 26 1.78 -4.57 0.52
CA LEU A 26 3.23 -4.68 0.67
C LEU A 26 3.89 -4.29 -0.65
N GLU A 27 4.98 -3.54 -0.60
CA GLU A 27 5.72 -3.14 -1.80
C GLU A 27 7.22 -3.33 -1.65
N VAL A 28 7.91 -3.44 -2.77
CA VAL A 28 9.37 -3.39 -2.88
C VAL A 28 9.79 -2.35 -3.91
N TYR A 29 11.07 -1.95 -3.85
CA TYR A 29 11.64 -0.97 -4.77
C TYR A 29 12.66 -1.65 -5.68
N VAL A 30 12.24 -1.93 -6.93
CA VAL A 30 13.16 -2.41 -7.96
C VAL A 30 13.88 -1.21 -8.55
N GLN A 31 15.20 -1.17 -8.41
CA GLN A 31 16.01 0.00 -8.68
C GLN A 31 17.04 -0.25 -9.78
N TYR A 32 17.21 0.74 -10.65
CA TYR A 32 18.16 0.71 -11.77
C TYR A 32 19.04 1.97 -11.80
N LYS A 33 20.29 1.80 -12.23
CA LYS A 33 21.13 2.94 -12.65
C LYS A 33 20.57 3.53 -13.93
N CYS A 34 20.61 4.86 -14.05
CA CYS A 34 20.25 5.54 -15.28
C CYS A 34 21.52 6.01 -16.02
N LYS A 35 21.68 5.59 -17.29
CA LYS A 35 22.81 6.00 -18.14
C LYS A 35 22.80 7.48 -18.48
N GLN A 36 21.60 8.09 -18.49
CA GLN A 36 21.41 9.47 -18.90
C GLN A 36 21.10 10.39 -17.72
N PRO A 37 21.48 11.69 -17.77
CA PRO A 37 21.26 12.63 -16.69
C PRO A 37 19.85 13.24 -16.72
N VAL A 38 18.82 12.37 -16.82
CA VAL A 38 17.40 12.78 -16.98
C VAL A 38 16.56 12.56 -15.71
N THR A 39 17.16 12.07 -14.63
CA THR A 39 16.43 11.77 -13.39
C THR A 39 16.44 12.94 -12.41
N GLN A 40 15.61 12.87 -11.39
CA GLN A 40 15.50 13.91 -10.36
C GLN A 40 16.60 13.83 -9.27
N GLN A 41 17.52 12.87 -9.35
CA GLN A 41 18.61 12.69 -8.40
C GLN A 41 19.36 13.98 -8.02
N PRO A 42 19.69 14.89 -8.98
CA PRO A 42 20.35 16.15 -8.65
C PRO A 42 19.52 17.08 -7.77
N SER A 43 18.20 16.92 -7.72
CA SER A 43 17.29 17.77 -6.91
C SER A 43 17.39 17.46 -5.41
N LEU A 44 17.92 16.30 -5.04
CA LEU A 44 18.13 15.91 -3.64
C LEU A 44 19.25 16.69 -2.96
N LYS A 45 20.13 17.35 -3.72
CA LYS A 45 21.25 18.11 -3.16
C LYS A 45 20.75 19.28 -2.30
N PHE A 46 21.19 19.33 -1.04
CA PHE A 46 20.66 20.28 -0.06
C PHE A 46 20.74 21.75 -0.49
N TRP A 47 21.78 22.15 -1.23
CA TRP A 47 21.96 23.54 -1.72
C TRP A 47 20.97 23.92 -2.84
N LYS A 48 20.27 22.94 -3.44
CA LYS A 48 19.21 23.24 -4.41
C LYS A 48 17.84 23.48 -3.75
N ARG A 49 17.67 23.09 -2.49
CA ARG A 49 16.40 23.22 -1.77
C ARG A 49 15.86 24.65 -1.72
N PRO A 50 16.68 25.71 -1.44
CA PRO A 50 16.17 27.08 -1.44
C PRO A 50 15.62 27.49 -2.81
N TRP A 51 16.30 27.10 -3.90
CA TRP A 51 15.85 27.40 -5.26
C TRP A 51 14.56 26.62 -5.61
N ILE A 52 14.48 25.36 -5.25
CA ILE A 52 13.28 24.54 -5.43
C ILE A 52 12.10 25.15 -4.65
N GLY A 53 12.33 25.57 -3.41
CA GLY A 53 11.34 26.25 -2.58
C GLY A 53 10.88 27.58 -3.19
N PHE A 54 11.80 28.38 -3.74
CA PHE A 54 11.48 29.61 -4.44
C PHE A 54 10.60 29.37 -5.67
N LEU A 55 10.94 28.42 -6.52
CA LEU A 55 10.14 28.06 -7.70
C LEU A 55 8.73 27.59 -7.30
N TRP A 56 8.64 26.77 -6.25
CA TRP A 56 7.34 26.31 -5.77
C TRP A 56 6.50 27.44 -5.17
N LEU A 57 7.10 28.30 -4.35
CA LEU A 57 6.37 29.34 -3.63
C LEU A 57 5.82 30.42 -4.59
N PHE A 58 6.64 30.87 -5.53
CA PHE A 58 6.29 32.01 -6.40
C PHE A 58 5.70 31.61 -7.75
N PHE A 59 6.07 30.43 -8.27
CA PHE A 59 5.67 30.02 -9.63
C PHE A 59 4.89 28.72 -9.68
N ARG A 60 4.81 27.98 -8.56
CA ARG A 60 4.15 26.65 -8.51
C ARG A 60 4.70 25.66 -9.53
N THR A 61 6.00 25.71 -9.80
CA THR A 61 6.70 24.90 -10.80
C THR A 61 7.94 24.22 -10.22
N GLY A 62 8.57 23.38 -11.04
CA GLY A 62 9.80 22.68 -10.70
C GLY A 62 9.60 21.45 -9.83
N PRO A 63 10.70 20.85 -9.33
CA PRO A 63 10.64 19.59 -8.59
C PRO A 63 9.78 19.63 -7.33
N GLY A 64 9.58 20.79 -6.70
CA GLY A 64 8.71 20.94 -5.54
C GLY A 64 7.21 20.99 -5.86
N ALA A 65 6.83 21.01 -7.14
CA ALA A 65 5.44 21.09 -7.59
C ALA A 65 4.87 19.75 -8.08
N THR A 66 5.63 18.67 -8.01
CA THR A 66 5.20 17.32 -8.40
C THR A 66 5.23 16.38 -7.20
N ASN A 67 4.50 15.28 -7.30
CA ASN A 67 4.56 14.19 -6.31
C ASN A 67 5.71 13.21 -6.58
N HIS A 68 6.52 13.46 -7.60
CA HIS A 68 7.66 12.68 -8.10
C HIS A 68 7.31 11.32 -8.73
N PHE A 69 6.11 10.80 -8.58
CA PHE A 69 5.65 9.59 -9.24
C PHE A 69 5.09 9.94 -10.63
N GLU A 70 5.99 9.99 -11.62
CA GLU A 70 5.71 10.53 -12.96
C GLU A 70 4.87 9.58 -13.82
N ALA A 71 4.88 8.28 -13.51
CA ALA A 71 4.08 7.28 -14.19
C ALA A 71 3.66 6.18 -13.23
N GLY A 72 2.59 5.50 -13.56
CA GLY A 72 2.09 4.34 -12.85
C GLY A 72 1.32 3.43 -13.77
N GLY A 73 1.02 2.23 -13.28
CA GLY A 73 0.26 1.27 -14.07
C GLY A 73 -0.25 0.12 -13.23
N PHE A 74 -1.19 -0.59 -13.83
CA PHE A 74 -1.74 -1.80 -13.28
C PHE A 74 -1.62 -2.90 -14.32
N THR A 75 -1.21 -4.10 -13.92
CA THR A 75 -1.14 -5.25 -14.81
C THR A 75 -1.49 -6.54 -14.08
N ARG A 76 -1.75 -7.59 -14.84
CA ARG A 76 -1.93 -8.93 -14.31
C ARG A 76 -0.57 -9.59 -14.12
N SER A 77 -0.38 -10.33 -13.03
CA SER A 77 0.84 -11.11 -12.79
C SER A 77 1.01 -12.23 -13.79
N ASN A 78 -0.11 -12.79 -14.26
CA ASN A 78 -0.18 -13.85 -15.26
C ASN A 78 -1.55 -13.83 -15.97
N ASP A 79 -1.75 -14.72 -16.95
CA ASP A 79 -2.96 -14.78 -17.76
C ASP A 79 -4.17 -15.42 -17.04
N GLU A 80 -3.96 -16.10 -15.92
CA GLU A 80 -5.03 -16.72 -15.12
C GLU A 80 -5.76 -15.71 -14.23
N VAL A 81 -5.19 -14.53 -14.04
CA VAL A 81 -5.77 -13.49 -13.19
C VAL A 81 -6.78 -12.65 -13.96
N ALA A 82 -8.03 -12.62 -13.51
CA ALA A 82 -9.12 -11.92 -14.18
C ALA A 82 -8.95 -10.39 -14.21
N TYR A 83 -8.36 -9.80 -13.16
CA TYR A 83 -8.14 -8.36 -13.01
C TYR A 83 -6.67 -8.04 -12.81
N PRO A 84 -6.20 -6.82 -13.15
CA PRO A 84 -4.89 -6.38 -12.73
C PRO A 84 -4.72 -6.51 -11.22
N ASN A 85 -3.73 -7.29 -10.80
CA ASN A 85 -3.42 -7.56 -9.39
C ASN A 85 -2.07 -7.00 -8.95
N LEU A 86 -1.34 -6.37 -9.86
CA LEU A 86 -0.08 -5.69 -9.58
C LEU A 86 -0.21 -4.19 -9.81
N MET A 87 0.35 -3.41 -8.90
CA MET A 87 0.39 -1.95 -8.96
C MET A 87 1.85 -1.49 -9.09
N TYR A 88 2.08 -0.54 -9.99
CA TYR A 88 3.38 0.03 -10.29
C TYR A 88 3.35 1.54 -10.08
N HIS A 89 4.33 2.06 -9.34
CA HIS A 89 4.61 3.48 -9.23
C HIS A 89 6.03 3.74 -9.70
N PHE A 90 6.19 4.46 -10.81
CA PHE A 90 7.48 4.80 -11.36
C PHE A 90 8.00 6.13 -10.79
N LEU A 91 9.20 6.09 -10.24
CA LEU A 91 9.89 7.24 -9.66
C LEU A 91 11.21 7.47 -10.41
N PRO A 92 11.41 8.60 -11.10
CA PRO A 92 12.68 8.92 -11.78
C PRO A 92 13.76 9.36 -10.78
N LEU A 93 13.92 8.55 -9.73
CA LEU A 93 14.81 8.77 -8.60
C LEU A 93 15.04 7.42 -7.92
N ALA A 94 16.27 7.09 -7.56
CA ALA A 94 16.58 5.91 -6.78
C ALA A 94 17.00 6.33 -5.36
N ILE A 95 16.16 6.01 -4.37
CA ILE A 95 16.37 6.33 -2.93
C ILE A 95 15.97 5.15 -2.06
N ARG A 96 16.46 5.14 -0.80
CA ARG A 96 15.98 4.26 0.26
C ARG A 96 15.15 5.06 1.25
N TYR A 97 14.07 4.49 1.73
CA TYR A 97 13.16 5.12 2.71
C TYR A 97 13.42 4.66 4.15
N ASP A 98 14.21 3.60 4.34
CA ASP A 98 14.54 3.03 5.65
C ASP A 98 15.39 3.94 6.56
N GLY A 99 15.71 5.15 6.10
CA GLY A 99 16.58 6.08 6.80
C GLY A 99 18.04 5.62 6.85
N SER A 100 18.38 4.45 6.30
CA SER A 100 19.75 3.99 6.21
C SER A 100 20.51 4.86 5.23
N THR A 101 21.48 5.59 5.76
CA THR A 101 22.46 6.35 4.98
C THR A 101 23.63 5.46 4.56
N SER A 102 23.40 4.16 4.39
CA SER A 102 24.42 3.23 3.90
C SER A 102 24.95 3.74 2.57
N LYS A 103 26.08 4.43 2.62
CA LYS A 103 26.72 5.09 1.47
C LYS A 103 27.20 4.12 0.40
N GLY A 104 27.01 2.81 0.61
CA GLY A 104 27.60 1.77 -0.24
C GLY A 104 26.81 1.44 -1.51
N ASP A 105 25.48 1.55 -1.47
CA ASP A 105 24.64 0.91 -2.50
C ASP A 105 23.78 1.89 -3.32
N MET A 106 23.75 3.16 -2.97
CA MET A 106 23.03 4.15 -3.76
C MET A 106 23.90 4.70 -4.90
N PRO A 107 23.35 4.82 -6.12
CA PRO A 107 24.12 5.37 -7.22
C PRO A 107 24.56 6.79 -6.91
N THR A 108 25.85 7.06 -7.04
CA THR A 108 26.40 8.42 -6.95
C THR A 108 25.96 9.32 -8.10
N GLY A 109 25.31 8.75 -9.11
CA GLY A 109 24.83 9.38 -10.33
C GLY A 109 23.32 9.46 -10.43
N HIS A 110 22.79 9.04 -11.56
CA HIS A 110 21.36 8.99 -11.87
C HIS A 110 20.79 7.58 -11.67
N GLY A 111 19.58 7.51 -11.15
CA GLY A 111 18.85 6.25 -10.97
C GLY A 111 17.35 6.47 -11.05
N TYR A 112 16.61 5.40 -11.26
CA TYR A 112 15.16 5.35 -11.18
C TYR A 112 14.72 4.08 -10.46
N GLN A 113 13.50 4.09 -9.96
CA GLN A 113 12.92 2.94 -9.26
C GLN A 113 11.46 2.76 -9.59
N VAL A 114 11.00 1.55 -9.40
CA VAL A 114 9.60 1.18 -9.45
C VAL A 114 9.21 0.61 -8.10
N HIS A 115 8.21 1.21 -7.49
CA HIS A 115 7.51 0.62 -6.36
C HIS A 115 6.50 -0.36 -6.94
N VAL A 116 6.54 -1.59 -6.51
CA VAL A 116 5.65 -2.63 -7.02
C VAL A 116 5.24 -3.59 -5.93
N GLY A 117 3.99 -4.02 -5.99
CA GLY A 117 3.45 -5.05 -5.11
C GLY A 117 2.13 -5.61 -5.58
N PRO A 118 1.81 -6.85 -5.15
CA PRO A 118 0.48 -7.42 -5.30
C PRO A 118 -0.57 -6.66 -4.48
N MET A 119 -1.77 -6.53 -5.05
CA MET A 119 -2.86 -5.78 -4.41
C MET A 119 -3.88 -6.66 -3.68
N TYR A 120 -3.84 -7.96 -3.84
CA TYR A 120 -4.81 -8.91 -3.28
C TYR A 120 -4.18 -9.97 -2.39
N SER A 121 -3.37 -9.54 -1.42
CA SER A 121 -2.80 -10.48 -0.46
C SER A 121 -3.88 -11.19 0.34
N GLU A 122 -3.74 -12.51 0.48
CA GLU A 122 -4.58 -13.33 1.36
C GLU A 122 -4.07 -13.32 2.81
N SER A 123 -2.85 -12.88 3.04
CA SER A 123 -2.27 -12.73 4.37
C SER A 123 -3.05 -11.70 5.19
N LYS A 124 -3.39 -12.09 6.43
CA LYS A 124 -4.13 -11.23 7.35
C LYS A 124 -3.46 -11.21 8.70
N GLY A 125 -3.40 -10.02 9.24
CA GLY A 125 -2.76 -9.73 10.50
C GLY A 125 -3.72 -9.26 11.60
N THR A 126 -3.12 -8.68 12.63
CA THR A 126 -3.86 -8.19 13.80
C THR A 126 -3.23 -6.93 14.38
N VAL A 127 -4.07 -6.11 15.01
CA VAL A 127 -3.68 -5.02 15.90
C VAL A 127 -4.23 -5.33 17.28
N ARG A 128 -3.37 -5.33 18.32
CA ARG A 128 -3.77 -5.69 19.67
C ARG A 128 -3.29 -4.66 20.68
N ILE A 129 -4.14 -4.35 21.64
CA ILE A 129 -3.78 -3.51 22.79
C ILE A 129 -2.72 -4.26 23.65
N THR A 130 -1.72 -3.52 24.14
CA THR A 130 -0.63 -4.07 24.95
C THR A 130 -0.70 -3.65 26.43
N SER A 131 -1.41 -2.55 26.73
CA SER A 131 -1.59 -2.06 28.09
C SER A 131 -2.85 -1.20 28.21
N ARG A 132 -3.14 -0.72 29.42
CA ARG A 132 -4.22 0.24 29.68
C ARG A 132 -3.85 1.69 29.37
N ASN A 133 -2.58 1.97 29.22
CA ASN A 133 -2.09 3.29 28.91
C ASN A 133 -2.31 3.57 27.41
N PRO A 134 -3.14 4.55 27.03
CA PRO A 134 -3.45 4.83 25.62
C PRO A 134 -2.24 5.37 24.81
N ASN A 135 -1.14 5.74 25.49
CA ASN A 135 0.09 6.20 24.85
C ASN A 135 1.05 5.03 24.50
N ASP A 136 0.79 3.84 25.00
CA ASP A 136 1.59 2.67 24.66
C ASP A 136 1.23 2.18 23.27
N LYS A 137 2.26 1.84 22.48
CA LYS A 137 2.07 1.36 21.12
C LYS A 137 1.35 0.00 21.12
N PRO A 138 0.35 -0.19 20.25
CA PRO A 138 -0.27 -1.50 20.09
C PRO A 138 0.72 -2.50 19.50
N ALA A 139 0.47 -3.78 19.72
CA ALA A 139 1.13 -4.85 18.99
C ALA A 139 0.51 -4.97 17.60
N ILE A 140 1.28 -4.66 16.56
CA ILE A 140 0.87 -4.74 15.16
C ILE A 140 1.59 -5.92 14.52
N ARG A 141 0.83 -6.85 13.96
CA ARG A 141 1.37 -7.99 13.22
C ARG A 141 0.65 -8.07 11.87
N PHE A 142 1.32 -7.72 10.79
CA PHE A 142 0.77 -7.80 9.45
C PHE A 142 0.64 -9.23 8.94
N ASN A 143 1.57 -10.09 9.32
CA ASN A 143 1.61 -11.49 8.91
C ASN A 143 1.79 -11.67 7.39
N TYR A 144 2.55 -10.77 6.74
CA TYR A 144 2.84 -10.82 5.31
C TYR A 144 3.42 -12.16 4.86
N LEU A 145 3.24 -12.50 3.59
CA LEU A 145 3.81 -13.68 2.94
C LEU A 145 3.40 -15.01 3.60
N SER A 146 2.30 -15.04 4.34
CA SER A 146 1.89 -16.22 5.10
C SER A 146 1.25 -17.31 4.24
N THR A 147 0.79 -16.97 3.03
CA THR A 147 0.16 -17.92 2.10
C THR A 147 1.10 -18.29 0.95
N GLU A 148 0.89 -19.46 0.37
CA GLU A 148 1.64 -19.89 -0.81
C GLU A 148 1.30 -19.03 -2.04
N ARG A 149 0.04 -18.62 -2.15
CA ARG A 149 -0.41 -17.72 -3.21
C ARG A 149 0.34 -16.39 -3.16
N ASP A 150 0.41 -15.74 -2.00
CA ASP A 150 1.14 -14.47 -1.86
C ASP A 150 2.60 -14.62 -2.29
N ARG A 151 3.26 -15.69 -1.86
CA ARG A 151 4.67 -15.95 -2.22
C ARG A 151 4.86 -16.15 -3.72
N ARG A 152 3.97 -16.93 -4.38
CA ARG A 152 4.02 -17.14 -5.82
C ARG A 152 3.79 -15.83 -6.58
N GLU A 153 2.78 -15.06 -6.20
CA GLU A 153 2.49 -13.75 -6.80
C GLU A 153 3.67 -12.78 -6.70
N TRP A 154 4.42 -12.82 -5.59
CA TRP A 154 5.62 -12.02 -5.43
C TRP A 154 6.75 -12.43 -6.39
N ILE A 155 6.97 -13.71 -6.61
CA ILE A 155 7.96 -14.21 -7.57
C ILE A 155 7.61 -13.74 -8.99
N GLU A 156 6.35 -13.90 -9.37
CA GLU A 156 5.81 -13.43 -10.66
C GLU A 156 5.99 -11.91 -10.81
N THR A 157 5.67 -11.16 -9.75
CA THR A 157 5.80 -9.69 -9.69
C THR A 157 7.23 -9.24 -10.02
N ILE A 158 8.24 -9.82 -9.39
CA ILE A 158 9.64 -9.42 -9.62
C ILE A 158 10.10 -9.77 -11.03
N ARG A 159 9.75 -10.96 -11.52
CA ARG A 159 10.08 -11.39 -12.88
C ARG A 159 9.43 -10.50 -13.93
N LEU A 160 8.16 -10.18 -13.77
CA LEU A 160 7.45 -9.29 -14.69
C LEU A 160 8.01 -7.86 -14.65
N THR A 161 8.30 -7.34 -13.46
CA THR A 161 8.93 -6.02 -13.31
C THR A 161 10.25 -5.93 -14.05
N ARG A 162 11.10 -6.94 -13.91
CA ARG A 162 12.36 -7.03 -14.68
C ARG A 162 12.11 -7.09 -16.18
N SER A 163 11.12 -7.86 -16.62
CA SER A 163 10.74 -7.93 -18.04
C SER A 163 10.33 -6.55 -18.57
N ILE A 164 9.55 -5.80 -17.82
CA ILE A 164 9.12 -4.44 -18.19
C ILE A 164 10.33 -3.49 -18.27
N LEU A 165 11.17 -3.46 -17.25
CA LEU A 165 12.30 -2.53 -17.17
C LEU A 165 13.47 -2.88 -18.13
N ASN A 166 13.47 -4.09 -18.70
CA ASN A 166 14.41 -4.52 -19.73
C ASN A 166 13.85 -4.41 -21.16
N GLN A 167 12.67 -3.82 -21.35
CA GLN A 167 12.14 -3.56 -22.70
C GLN A 167 13.03 -2.59 -23.48
N GLN A 168 12.98 -2.71 -24.80
CA GLN A 168 13.79 -1.89 -25.71
C GLN A 168 13.64 -0.38 -25.47
N ALA A 169 12.47 0.07 -25.05
CA ALA A 169 12.21 1.47 -24.72
C ALA A 169 13.07 1.98 -23.55
N PHE A 170 13.45 1.12 -22.60
CA PHE A 170 14.34 1.45 -21.50
C PHE A 170 15.84 1.35 -21.85
N ALA A 171 16.21 0.69 -22.93
CA ALA A 171 17.61 0.43 -23.27
C ALA A 171 18.52 1.68 -23.27
N PRO A 172 18.08 2.86 -23.73
CA PRO A 172 18.88 4.10 -23.67
C PRO A 172 19.15 4.58 -22.24
N PHE A 173 18.31 4.18 -21.27
CA PHE A 173 18.36 4.64 -19.89
C PHE A 173 18.91 3.58 -18.91
N ASN A 174 18.73 2.30 -19.24
CA ASN A 174 19.07 1.17 -18.38
C ASN A 174 20.58 1.01 -18.21
N GLY A 175 21.08 1.36 -17.03
CA GLY A 175 22.49 1.24 -16.61
C GLY A 175 22.78 0.00 -15.75
N GLY A 176 21.83 -0.93 -15.64
CA GLY A 176 21.90 -2.12 -14.80
C GLY A 176 21.09 -2.01 -13.52
N GLU A 177 20.61 -3.16 -13.06
CA GLU A 177 19.84 -3.30 -11.83
C GLU A 177 20.72 -3.06 -10.60
N ILE A 178 20.19 -2.31 -9.61
CA ILE A 178 20.83 -2.04 -8.33
C ILE A 178 20.21 -2.91 -7.25
N SER A 179 18.89 -2.97 -7.22
CA SER A 179 18.09 -3.72 -6.26
C SER A 179 16.94 -4.41 -7.01
N PRO A 180 16.72 -5.70 -6.76
CA PRO A 180 17.46 -6.64 -5.91
C PRO A 180 18.89 -6.95 -6.35
N GLY A 181 19.25 -6.68 -7.62
CA GLY A 181 20.58 -6.93 -8.18
C GLY A 181 20.76 -8.34 -8.78
N ASP A 182 21.84 -8.50 -9.53
CA ASP A 182 22.10 -9.69 -10.36
C ASP A 182 22.23 -11.01 -9.57
N ARG A 183 22.41 -10.94 -8.25
CA ARG A 183 22.56 -12.13 -7.39
C ARG A 183 21.23 -12.76 -7.01
N VAL A 184 20.12 -12.08 -7.21
CA VAL A 184 18.76 -12.54 -6.87
C VAL A 184 18.08 -13.06 -8.13
N GLN A 185 18.15 -14.37 -8.38
CA GLN A 185 17.65 -14.99 -9.62
C GLN A 185 16.63 -16.11 -9.37
N THR A 186 16.87 -16.97 -8.37
CA THR A 186 15.99 -18.09 -8.05
C THR A 186 14.75 -17.64 -7.29
N ASP A 187 13.72 -18.48 -7.25
CA ASP A 187 12.50 -18.21 -6.48
C ASP A 187 12.80 -18.00 -4.99
N GLU A 188 13.70 -18.79 -4.43
CA GLU A 188 14.13 -18.69 -3.04
C GLU A 188 14.84 -17.36 -2.78
N GLU A 189 15.80 -16.98 -3.62
CA GLU A 189 16.52 -15.71 -3.52
C GLU A 189 15.58 -14.49 -3.66
N ILE A 190 14.60 -14.57 -4.57
CA ILE A 190 13.56 -13.53 -4.73
C ILE A 190 12.75 -13.41 -3.45
N MET A 191 12.28 -14.52 -2.89
CA MET A 191 11.46 -14.51 -1.68
C MET A 191 12.24 -14.04 -0.45
N ASP A 192 13.50 -14.44 -0.31
CA ASP A 192 14.39 -13.96 0.75
C ASP A 192 14.62 -12.45 0.65
N TRP A 193 14.81 -11.95 -0.57
CA TRP A 193 14.94 -10.51 -0.80
C TRP A 193 13.64 -9.78 -0.48
N VAL A 194 12.49 -10.24 -0.97
CA VAL A 194 11.18 -9.65 -0.67
C VAL A 194 10.92 -9.64 0.84
N ALA A 195 11.16 -10.75 1.54
CA ALA A 195 10.94 -10.84 2.97
C ALA A 195 11.81 -9.88 3.80
N ARG A 196 13.00 -9.53 3.30
CA ARG A 196 13.94 -8.64 3.96
C ARG A 196 13.71 -7.16 3.62
N ASP A 197 13.41 -6.85 2.36
CA ASP A 197 13.43 -5.48 1.83
C ASP A 197 12.03 -4.90 1.54
N ALA A 198 10.95 -5.70 1.67
CA ALA A 198 9.61 -5.19 1.46
C ALA A 198 9.15 -4.30 2.62
N GLU A 199 8.41 -3.26 2.26
CA GLU A 199 7.84 -2.28 3.18
C GLU A 199 6.33 -2.15 2.98
N THR A 200 5.64 -1.62 3.96
CA THR A 200 4.23 -1.25 3.83
C THR A 200 4.09 -0.10 2.83
N ALA A 201 3.15 -0.22 1.89
CA ALA A 201 2.75 0.90 1.04
C ALA A 201 1.88 1.94 1.79
N LEU A 202 1.80 1.84 3.12
CA LEU A 202 1.03 2.71 4.01
C LEU A 202 -0.48 2.63 3.77
N HIS A 203 -0.97 1.43 3.47
CA HIS A 203 -2.38 1.14 3.20
C HIS A 203 -3.06 0.22 4.25
N PRO A 204 -2.79 0.32 5.58
CA PRO A 204 -3.39 -0.57 6.55
C PRO A 204 -4.91 -0.41 6.58
N ALA A 205 -5.63 -1.54 6.57
CA ALA A 205 -7.09 -1.57 6.46
C ALA A 205 -7.69 -2.79 7.19
N GLY A 206 -8.99 -2.78 7.38
CA GLY A 206 -9.77 -3.97 7.70
C GLY A 206 -9.91 -4.36 9.17
N THR A 207 -9.29 -3.65 10.12
CA THR A 207 -9.25 -4.03 11.55
C THR A 207 -10.54 -3.77 12.34
N ALA A 208 -11.51 -3.12 11.74
CA ALA A 208 -12.87 -2.92 12.25
C ALA A 208 -13.89 -3.16 11.13
N LYS A 209 -13.72 -4.28 10.39
CA LYS A 209 -14.44 -4.51 9.14
C LYS A 209 -15.96 -4.35 9.27
N MET A 210 -16.56 -3.68 8.31
CA MET A 210 -18.01 -3.64 8.20
C MET A 210 -18.57 -4.96 7.65
N GLY A 211 -19.79 -5.31 8.03
CA GLY A 211 -20.45 -6.52 7.58
C GLY A 211 -21.56 -6.97 8.52
N ARG A 212 -22.03 -8.20 8.28
CA ARG A 212 -23.11 -8.83 9.07
C ARG A 212 -22.71 -10.22 9.59
N ASP A 213 -21.49 -10.64 9.34
CA ASP A 213 -20.97 -11.92 9.84
C ASP A 213 -20.45 -11.78 11.28
N ALA A 214 -20.14 -12.90 11.92
CA ALA A 214 -19.69 -12.95 13.32
C ALA A 214 -18.40 -12.19 13.62
N MET A 215 -17.61 -11.86 12.60
CA MET A 215 -16.37 -11.09 12.70
C MET A 215 -16.57 -9.62 12.30
N ALA A 216 -17.80 -9.22 11.93
CA ALA A 216 -18.09 -7.83 11.60
C ALA A 216 -18.10 -6.98 12.87
N VAL A 217 -17.52 -5.79 12.77
CA VAL A 217 -17.46 -4.79 13.85
C VAL A 217 -18.44 -3.66 13.58
N ILE A 218 -18.63 -3.29 12.31
CA ILE A 218 -19.40 -2.12 11.88
C ILE A 218 -20.61 -2.55 11.05
N ASP A 219 -21.76 -1.96 11.36
CA ASP A 219 -22.94 -2.05 10.51
C ASP A 219 -22.79 -1.14 9.29
N PRO A 220 -22.78 -1.70 8.05
CA PRO A 220 -22.59 -0.91 6.83
C PRO A 220 -23.74 0.05 6.52
N SER A 221 -24.90 -0.12 7.15
CA SER A 221 -26.06 0.75 6.93
C SER A 221 -26.05 2.02 7.77
N SER A 222 -25.36 2.03 8.90
CA SER A 222 -25.31 3.15 9.85
C SER A 222 -23.91 3.59 10.23
N MET A 223 -22.89 2.82 9.87
CA MET A 223 -21.50 2.94 10.34
C MET A 223 -21.33 2.85 11.86
N SER A 224 -22.35 2.34 12.56
CA SER A 224 -22.33 2.13 14.02
C SER A 224 -21.58 0.84 14.36
N VAL A 225 -20.92 0.83 15.51
CA VAL A 225 -20.31 -0.37 16.08
C VAL A 225 -21.41 -1.30 16.58
N HIS A 226 -21.43 -2.54 16.12
CA HIS A 226 -22.44 -3.54 16.53
C HIS A 226 -22.53 -3.67 18.05
N GLY A 227 -23.75 -3.76 18.59
CA GLY A 227 -24.02 -3.96 20.01
C GLY A 227 -23.62 -2.80 20.93
N THR A 228 -23.36 -1.62 20.39
CA THR A 228 -23.09 -0.40 21.15
C THR A 228 -23.99 0.74 20.69
N GLU A 229 -24.12 1.78 21.51
CA GLU A 229 -24.85 3.00 21.18
C GLU A 229 -23.89 4.19 21.12
N GLY A 230 -24.12 5.12 20.19
CA GLY A 230 -23.37 6.37 20.09
C GLY A 230 -21.91 6.24 19.61
N LEU A 231 -21.49 5.03 19.17
CA LEU A 231 -20.13 4.79 18.70
C LEU A 231 -20.11 4.41 17.22
N ARG A 232 -19.25 5.07 16.46
CA ARG A 232 -18.98 4.77 15.03
C ARG A 232 -17.50 4.71 14.75
N VAL A 233 -17.14 4.00 13.66
CA VAL A 233 -15.80 4.02 13.08
C VAL A 233 -15.93 4.33 11.60
N VAL A 234 -15.15 5.30 11.12
CA VAL A 234 -15.22 5.81 9.74
C VAL A 234 -13.80 6.10 9.24
N ASP A 235 -13.10 5.06 8.88
CA ASP A 235 -11.76 5.12 8.28
C ASP A 235 -11.48 3.84 7.49
N ALA A 236 -10.25 3.65 7.01
CA ALA A 236 -9.87 2.45 6.23
C ALA A 236 -10.05 1.13 6.99
N SER A 237 -10.12 1.16 8.33
CA SER A 237 -10.32 -0.06 9.14
C SER A 237 -11.66 -0.74 8.88
N VAL A 238 -12.65 -0.01 8.37
CA VAL A 238 -13.99 -0.57 8.09
C VAL A 238 -14.06 -1.40 6.82
N LEU A 239 -13.06 -1.33 5.94
CA LEU A 239 -13.04 -2.10 4.70
C LEU A 239 -13.00 -3.61 5.00
N PRO A 240 -13.94 -4.42 4.48
CA PRO A 240 -13.95 -5.87 4.71
C PRO A 240 -12.76 -6.56 4.05
N VAL A 241 -12.42 -6.08 2.87
CA VAL A 241 -11.26 -6.49 2.06
C VAL A 241 -10.60 -5.22 1.57
N ILE A 242 -9.27 -5.21 1.56
CA ILE A 242 -8.50 -4.10 0.99
C ILE A 242 -8.85 -3.94 -0.49
N THR A 243 -9.03 -2.71 -0.94
CA THR A 243 -9.41 -2.42 -2.32
C THR A 243 -8.22 -2.53 -3.27
N ASN A 244 -8.51 -2.81 -4.51
CA ASN A 244 -7.52 -2.83 -5.58
C ASN A 244 -6.98 -1.40 -5.82
N GLY A 245 -5.68 -1.22 -5.77
CA GLY A 245 -5.01 0.08 -5.87
C GLY A 245 -4.99 0.86 -4.55
N ASN A 246 -4.60 2.13 -4.62
CA ASN A 246 -4.48 3.00 -3.47
C ASN A 246 -5.80 3.17 -2.72
N ILE A 247 -5.77 3.08 -1.39
CA ILE A 247 -6.98 3.10 -0.56
C ILE A 247 -7.53 4.50 -0.29
N TYR A 248 -6.89 5.57 -0.76
CA TYR A 248 -7.33 6.94 -0.48
C TYR A 248 -8.75 7.23 -0.99
N ALA A 249 -9.02 6.96 -2.27
CA ALA A 249 -10.32 7.23 -2.88
C ALA A 249 -11.46 6.42 -2.24
N PRO A 250 -11.35 5.10 -2.02
CA PRO A 250 -12.38 4.35 -1.30
C PRO A 250 -12.55 4.80 0.15
N THR A 251 -11.48 5.20 0.85
CA THR A 251 -11.60 5.75 2.21
C THR A 251 -12.37 7.07 2.22
N MET A 252 -12.10 7.97 1.26
CA MET A 252 -12.84 9.22 1.11
C MET A 252 -14.31 8.95 0.78
N MET A 253 -14.62 8.01 -0.10
CA MET A 253 -15.99 7.63 -0.41
C MET A 253 -16.74 7.10 0.81
N VAL A 254 -16.10 6.27 1.64
CA VAL A 254 -16.67 5.80 2.90
C VAL A 254 -16.94 6.98 3.86
N ALA A 255 -16.00 7.92 3.95
CA ALA A 255 -16.12 9.09 4.81
C ALA A 255 -17.27 10.01 4.38
N GLU A 256 -17.42 10.29 3.09
CA GLU A 256 -18.54 11.09 2.54
C GLU A 256 -19.88 10.44 2.85
N ARG A 257 -20.04 9.16 2.53
CA ARG A 257 -21.27 8.43 2.82
C ARG A 257 -21.59 8.40 4.33
N ALA A 258 -20.58 8.17 5.16
CA ALA A 258 -20.76 8.15 6.60
C ALA A 258 -21.15 9.52 7.16
N SER A 259 -20.63 10.59 6.59
CA SER A 259 -21.00 11.97 6.96
C SER A 259 -22.49 12.23 6.74
N ASP A 260 -23.02 11.84 5.59
CA ASP A 260 -24.46 11.95 5.30
C ASP A 260 -25.30 11.13 6.29
N LEU A 261 -24.90 9.89 6.57
CA LEU A 261 -25.57 9.03 7.56
C LEU A 261 -25.57 9.65 8.98
N ILE A 262 -24.47 10.28 9.38
CA ILE A 262 -24.33 10.92 10.70
C ILE A 262 -25.19 12.19 10.80
N LEU A 263 -25.25 12.97 9.73
CA LEU A 263 -26.00 14.22 9.66
C LEU A 263 -27.50 14.00 9.40
N GLY A 264 -27.88 12.78 8.98
CA GLY A 264 -29.26 12.49 8.58
C GLY A 264 -29.62 13.10 7.21
N ASN A 265 -28.62 13.36 6.38
CA ASN A 265 -28.82 13.84 5.03
C ASN A 265 -29.41 12.74 4.14
N GLU A 266 -30.09 13.15 3.06
CA GLU A 266 -30.47 12.25 2.00
C GLU A 266 -29.21 11.73 1.29
N LEU A 267 -29.12 10.39 1.15
CA LEU A 267 -27.99 9.78 0.46
C LEU A 267 -28.09 10.03 -1.05
N LEU A 268 -26.96 10.21 -1.70
CA LEU A 268 -26.90 10.26 -3.15
C LEU A 268 -27.57 9.02 -3.75
N PRO A 269 -28.32 9.16 -4.85
CA PRO A 269 -28.92 8.02 -5.54
C PRO A 269 -27.83 7.06 -6.01
N ALA A 270 -28.17 5.78 -6.07
CA ALA A 270 -27.27 4.78 -6.65
C ALA A 270 -26.90 5.17 -8.07
N ALA A 271 -25.61 5.05 -8.42
CA ALA A 271 -25.18 5.27 -9.79
C ALA A 271 -25.84 4.23 -10.71
N ASP A 272 -26.39 4.68 -11.82
CA ASP A 272 -26.95 3.81 -12.88
C ASP A 272 -25.82 3.28 -13.77
N SER A 273 -24.83 2.66 -13.14
CA SER A 273 -23.69 2.04 -13.83
C SER A 273 -23.54 0.61 -13.34
N ALA A 274 -23.61 -0.33 -14.27
CA ALA A 274 -23.23 -1.70 -13.94
C ALA A 274 -21.77 -1.74 -13.49
N PRO A 275 -21.44 -2.47 -12.41
CA PRO A 275 -20.04 -2.66 -12.03
C PRO A 275 -19.30 -3.33 -13.20
N PHE A 276 -18.07 -2.90 -13.44
CA PHE A 276 -17.22 -3.62 -14.39
C PHE A 276 -16.97 -5.03 -13.84
N LEU A 277 -17.46 -6.02 -14.56
CA LEU A 277 -17.15 -7.43 -14.30
C LEU A 277 -16.22 -7.89 -15.41
N ALA A 278 -15.08 -8.50 -15.06
CA ALA A 278 -14.28 -9.18 -16.06
C ALA A 278 -15.16 -10.24 -16.72
N SER A 279 -15.25 -10.22 -18.04
CA SER A 279 -15.95 -11.29 -18.76
C SER A 279 -15.17 -12.59 -18.55
N ASP A 280 -15.88 -13.70 -18.34
CA ASP A 280 -15.30 -15.05 -18.20
C ASP A 280 -14.56 -15.52 -19.47
N ASN A 281 -14.34 -14.63 -20.44
CA ASN A 281 -13.74 -14.86 -21.75
C ASN A 281 -12.46 -14.02 -21.94
N VAL A 282 -11.49 -14.14 -21.05
CA VAL A 282 -10.12 -13.70 -21.33
C VAL A 282 -9.15 -14.83 -20.96
#